data_e476ed2a511e1c45b77198a5c015b26b
#
_entry.id   e476ed2a511e1c45b77198a5c015b26b
#
_cell.length_a   1.000
_cell.length_b   1.000
_cell.length_c   1.000
_cell.angle_alpha   90.00
_cell.angle_beta   90.00
_cell.angle_gamma   90.00
#
_symmetry.space_group_name_H-M   'P 1'
#
loop_
_entity.id
_entity.type
_entity.pdbx_description
1 polymer ?
#
loop_
_entity_poly.entity_id
_entity_poly.type
_entity_poly.pdbx_seq_one_letter_code
_entity_poly.pdbx_strand_id
1 'polypeptide(L)'
;MKRPGFVSSIRRIKDAPVPATMWQALDGFETIDRAMGMASYLPGFHAGTTEVSVPDSHPTRAGERLMWNRVYHSITPCTPRTTLYHFAIATKPGTDTAALKAALDPVIDEDVFASEEIEKIIDLYDGNPPPELMVKSDTNAVEGRRMIQAMMDAEGQGS
;
A
#
# COMPACT_ATOMS: atom_id res chain seq x y z
N MET A 1 -11.78 -7.02 -4.97
CA MET A 1 -12.52 -6.77 -6.24
C MET A 1 -11.53 -6.71 -7.37
N LYS A 2 -11.85 -7.28 -8.52
CA LYS A 2 -11.01 -7.21 -9.72
C LYS A 2 -11.85 -6.99 -10.98
N ARG A 3 -11.29 -6.26 -11.93
CA ARG A 3 -11.79 -5.97 -13.29
C ARG A 3 -10.61 -5.63 -14.19
N PRO A 4 -10.73 -5.60 -15.51
CA PRO A 4 -9.60 -5.24 -16.38
C PRO A 4 -8.90 -3.96 -15.92
N GLY A 5 -7.57 -4.02 -15.75
CA GLY A 5 -6.74 -2.91 -15.27
C GLY A 5 -6.94 -2.48 -13.82
N PHE A 6 -7.70 -3.25 -13.02
CA PHE A 6 -7.97 -2.89 -11.64
C PHE A 6 -8.03 -4.11 -10.73
N VAL A 7 -7.30 -4.07 -9.63
CA VAL A 7 -7.38 -5.05 -8.54
C VAL A 7 -7.44 -4.35 -7.19
N SER A 8 -8.25 -4.82 -6.27
CA SER A 8 -8.27 -4.28 -4.91
C SER A 8 -8.55 -5.33 -3.87
N SER A 9 -8.01 -5.11 -2.68
CA SER A 9 -8.32 -5.87 -1.47
C SER A 9 -8.49 -4.93 -0.29
N ILE A 10 -9.22 -5.41 0.70
CA ILE A 10 -9.33 -4.77 2.01
C ILE A 10 -9.29 -5.87 3.09
N ARG A 11 -8.44 -5.66 4.07
CA ARG A 11 -8.37 -6.47 5.29
C ARG A 11 -9.03 -5.72 6.42
N ARG A 12 -9.95 -6.37 7.12
CA ARG A 12 -10.57 -5.86 8.33
C ARG A 12 -10.15 -6.69 9.52
N ILE A 13 -9.79 -6.02 10.61
CA ILE A 13 -9.42 -6.65 11.87
C ILE A 13 -10.29 -5.99 12.93
N LYS A 14 -11.07 -6.79 13.64
CA LYS A 14 -11.95 -6.35 14.71
C LYS A 14 -11.27 -6.52 16.06
N ASP A 15 -11.56 -5.60 17.00
CA ASP A 15 -11.08 -5.63 18.38
C ASP A 15 -9.57 -5.86 18.49
N ALA A 16 -8.80 -5.29 17.56
CA ALA A 16 -7.34 -5.43 17.54
C ALA A 16 -6.71 -4.58 18.65
N PRO A 17 -5.65 -5.07 19.33
CA PRO A 17 -4.87 -4.23 20.23
C PRO A 17 -4.35 -2.99 19.52
N VAL A 18 -4.31 -1.85 20.20
CA VAL A 18 -3.71 -0.63 19.64
C VAL A 18 -2.22 -0.86 19.40
N PRO A 19 -1.71 -0.69 18.17
CA PRO A 19 -0.29 -0.81 17.89
C PRO A 19 0.53 0.23 18.65
N ALA A 20 1.73 -0.13 19.11
CA ALA A 20 2.62 0.79 19.83
C ALA A 20 2.87 2.09 19.07
N THR A 21 2.97 2.04 17.76
CA THR A 21 3.14 3.20 16.87
C THR A 21 1.93 4.17 16.84
N MET A 22 0.79 3.74 17.35
CA MET A 22 -0.45 4.54 17.39
C MET A 22 -0.87 4.95 18.81
N TRP A 23 -0.19 4.52 19.85
CA TRP A 23 -0.61 4.75 21.23
C TRP A 23 -0.80 6.23 21.57
N GLN A 24 0.10 7.10 21.14
CA GLN A 24 -0.03 8.54 21.41
C GLN A 24 -1.25 9.17 20.69
N ALA A 25 -1.59 8.69 19.52
CA ALA A 25 -2.71 9.21 18.73
C ALA A 25 -4.07 8.62 19.15
N LEU A 26 -4.06 7.47 19.83
CA LEU A 26 -5.23 6.68 20.20
C LEU A 26 -5.28 6.43 21.72
N ASP A 27 -4.73 7.36 22.51
CA ASP A 27 -4.75 7.30 23.98
C ASP A 27 -6.18 7.11 24.51
N GLY A 28 -6.31 6.21 25.47
CA GLY A 28 -7.59 5.84 26.08
C GLY A 28 -8.34 4.68 25.37
N PHE A 29 -7.77 4.09 24.33
CA PHE A 29 -8.31 2.86 23.71
C PHE A 29 -7.37 1.67 23.92
N GLU A 30 -7.90 0.56 24.42
CA GLU A 30 -7.17 -0.71 24.50
C GLU A 30 -7.23 -1.48 23.19
N THR A 31 -8.39 -1.44 22.54
CA THR A 31 -8.64 -2.07 21.24
C THR A 31 -9.28 -1.12 20.25
N ILE A 32 -9.08 -1.44 18.98
CA ILE A 32 -9.61 -0.68 17.82
C ILE A 32 -10.06 -1.64 16.72
N ASP A 33 -10.99 -1.17 15.90
CA ASP A 33 -11.27 -1.78 14.60
C ASP A 33 -10.38 -1.14 13.53
N ARG A 34 -9.77 -1.96 12.70
CA ARG A 34 -8.90 -1.50 11.60
C ARG A 34 -9.38 -2.03 10.26
N ALA A 35 -9.39 -1.16 9.26
CA ALA A 35 -9.52 -1.54 7.87
C ALA A 35 -8.31 -1.02 7.09
N MET A 36 -7.61 -1.91 6.42
CA MET A 36 -6.47 -1.59 5.55
C MET A 36 -6.70 -2.19 4.19
N GLY A 37 -6.50 -1.42 3.15
CA GLY A 37 -6.72 -1.87 1.80
C GLY A 37 -5.79 -1.23 0.80
N MET A 38 -5.65 -1.89 -0.35
CA MET A 38 -4.95 -1.38 -1.52
C MET A 38 -5.84 -1.52 -2.74
N ALA A 39 -5.89 -0.48 -3.55
CA ALA A 39 -6.51 -0.47 -4.86
C ALA A 39 -5.43 -0.13 -5.89
N SER A 40 -5.22 -1.00 -6.84
CA SER A 40 -4.22 -0.85 -7.90
C SER A 40 -4.92 -0.59 -9.22
N TYR A 41 -4.65 0.56 -9.82
CA TYR A 41 -5.05 0.96 -11.15
C TYR A 41 -3.83 0.81 -12.06
N LEU A 42 -3.81 -0.28 -12.78
CA LEU A 42 -2.65 -0.68 -13.58
C LEU A 42 -2.47 0.20 -14.83
N PRO A 43 -1.24 0.43 -15.26
CA PRO A 43 -0.03 -0.22 -14.75
C PRO A 43 0.64 0.44 -13.55
N GLY A 44 0.41 1.69 -13.23
CA GLY A 44 1.32 2.43 -12.35
C GLY A 44 0.70 3.31 -11.26
N PHE A 45 -0.61 3.17 -10.96
CA PHE A 45 -1.24 3.97 -9.90
C PHE A 45 -1.85 3.08 -8.82
N HIS A 46 -1.48 3.34 -7.57
CA HIS A 46 -1.96 2.60 -6.40
C HIS A 46 -2.51 3.53 -5.33
N ALA A 47 -3.59 3.12 -4.69
CA ALA A 47 -4.21 3.85 -3.59
C ALA A 47 -4.35 2.94 -2.37
N GLY A 48 -3.56 3.22 -1.34
CA GLY A 48 -3.68 2.61 -0.02
C GLY A 48 -4.74 3.29 0.83
N THR A 49 -5.41 2.54 1.68
CA THR A 49 -6.39 3.06 2.64
C THR A 49 -6.10 2.47 4.00
N THR A 50 -6.03 3.33 5.01
CA THR A 50 -6.08 2.91 6.42
C THR A 50 -7.22 3.65 7.10
N GLU A 51 -8.05 2.91 7.81
CA GLU A 51 -9.14 3.43 8.62
C GLU A 51 -9.11 2.76 9.99
N VAL A 52 -9.24 3.57 11.03
CA VAL A 52 -9.29 3.12 12.42
C VAL A 52 -10.56 3.66 13.04
N SER A 53 -11.31 2.80 13.69
CA SER A 53 -12.54 3.15 14.38
C SER A 53 -12.61 2.50 15.77
N VAL A 54 -13.47 3.07 16.58
CA VAL A 54 -13.84 2.48 17.87
C VAL A 54 -14.54 1.15 17.60
N PRO A 55 -14.22 0.07 18.34
CA PRO A 55 -14.87 -1.22 18.19
C PRO A 55 -16.38 -1.16 18.29
N ASP A 56 -17.06 -2.01 17.55
CA ASP A 56 -18.52 -2.13 17.61
C ASP A 56 -19.02 -2.56 19.00
N SER A 57 -18.15 -3.19 19.79
CA SER A 57 -18.40 -3.58 21.20
C SER A 57 -18.40 -2.42 22.20
N HIS A 58 -17.92 -1.23 21.80
CA HIS A 58 -17.82 -0.09 22.73
C HIS A 58 -19.20 0.47 23.10
N PRO A 59 -19.49 0.71 24.40
CA PRO A 59 -20.87 0.96 24.86
C PRO A 59 -21.49 2.27 24.35
N THR A 60 -20.69 3.29 24.01
CA THR A 60 -21.20 4.63 23.68
C THR A 60 -20.63 5.23 22.39
N ARG A 61 -19.53 4.71 21.88
CA ARG A 61 -18.80 5.27 20.71
C ARG A 61 -18.61 4.25 19.59
N ALA A 62 -19.37 3.17 19.58
CA ALA A 62 -19.26 2.10 18.58
C ALA A 62 -19.21 2.64 17.14
N GLY A 63 -18.24 2.21 16.37
CA GLY A 63 -18.06 2.60 14.98
C GLY A 63 -17.57 4.02 14.73
N GLU A 64 -17.31 4.83 15.78
CA GLU A 64 -16.77 6.18 15.61
C GLU A 64 -15.40 6.12 14.93
N ARG A 65 -15.24 6.89 13.83
CA ARG A 65 -13.98 6.95 13.09
C ARG A 65 -12.97 7.81 13.82
N LEU A 66 -11.89 7.19 14.29
CA LEU A 66 -10.80 7.85 15.01
C LEU A 66 -9.77 8.45 14.03
N MET A 67 -9.37 7.67 13.04
CA MET A 67 -8.36 8.04 12.07
C MET A 67 -8.68 7.46 10.70
N TRP A 68 -8.33 8.18 9.65
CA TRP A 68 -8.24 7.63 8.31
C TRP A 68 -7.15 8.35 7.52
N ASN A 69 -6.55 7.62 6.60
CA ASN A 69 -5.71 8.21 5.56
C ASN A 69 -5.88 7.44 4.24
N ARG A 70 -5.50 8.11 3.17
CA ARG A 70 -5.29 7.51 1.86
C ARG A 70 -3.91 7.88 1.37
N VAL A 71 -3.17 6.87 0.98
CA VAL A 71 -1.83 7.01 0.39
C VAL A 71 -1.95 6.74 -1.09
N TYR A 72 -1.31 7.57 -1.88
CA TYR A 72 -1.29 7.45 -3.33
C TYR A 72 0.14 7.27 -3.79
N HIS A 73 0.36 6.27 -4.62
CA HIS A 73 1.64 5.97 -5.25
C HIS A 73 1.44 6.05 -6.76
N SER A 74 2.13 6.96 -7.41
CA SER A 74 2.20 7.02 -8.87
C SER A 74 3.60 6.60 -9.29
N ILE A 75 3.69 5.53 -10.07
CA ILE A 75 4.91 4.87 -10.46
C ILE A 75 5.00 4.93 -11.98
N THR A 76 5.97 5.70 -12.49
CA THR A 76 6.16 5.89 -13.93
C THR A 76 7.56 5.42 -14.33
N PRO A 77 7.69 4.31 -15.07
CA PRO A 77 8.97 3.90 -15.62
C PRO A 77 9.54 4.96 -16.56
N CYS A 78 10.80 5.33 -16.37
CA CYS A 78 11.52 6.29 -17.22
C CYS A 78 12.55 5.60 -18.12
N THR A 79 13.22 4.59 -17.57
CA THR A 79 14.18 3.73 -18.29
C THR A 79 14.01 2.30 -17.77
N PRO A 80 14.69 1.29 -18.35
CA PRO A 80 14.68 -0.05 -17.76
C PRO A 80 15.14 -0.13 -16.30
N ARG A 81 15.83 0.90 -15.80
CA ARG A 81 16.42 0.91 -14.45
C ARG A 81 16.01 2.11 -13.59
N THR A 82 15.21 3.01 -14.10
CA THR A 82 14.79 4.19 -13.36
C THR A 82 13.30 4.39 -13.42
N THR A 83 12.73 4.75 -12.29
CA THR A 83 11.31 4.99 -12.13
C THR A 83 11.10 6.34 -11.46
N LEU A 84 10.19 7.14 -12.00
CA LEU A 84 9.70 8.32 -11.30
C LEU A 84 8.61 7.88 -10.33
N TYR A 85 8.82 8.16 -9.05
CA TYR A 85 7.90 7.80 -7.99
C TYR A 85 7.33 9.06 -7.33
N HIS A 86 6.01 9.19 -7.33
CA HIS A 86 5.30 10.22 -6.61
C HIS A 86 4.48 9.61 -5.49
N PHE A 87 4.64 10.17 -4.30
CA PHE A 87 3.90 9.81 -3.11
C PHE A 87 3.03 10.99 -2.65
N ALA A 88 1.78 10.71 -2.34
CA ALA A 88 0.87 11.69 -1.75
C ALA A 88 0.02 11.03 -0.65
N ILE A 89 -0.35 11.81 0.34
CA ILE A 89 -1.24 11.36 1.41
C ILE A 89 -2.39 12.34 1.61
N ALA A 90 -3.59 11.80 1.73
CA ALA A 90 -4.78 12.54 2.13
C ALA A 90 -5.23 12.07 3.53
N THR A 91 -5.56 13.02 4.38
CA THR A 91 -5.99 12.80 5.76
C THR A 91 -7.25 13.61 6.06
N LYS A 92 -7.77 13.47 7.28
CA LYS A 92 -8.86 14.33 7.74
C LYS A 92 -8.42 15.80 7.81
N PRO A 93 -9.33 16.76 7.62
CA PRO A 93 -9.05 18.19 7.81
C PRO A 93 -8.50 18.47 9.22
N GLY A 94 -7.53 19.39 9.31
CA GLY A 94 -6.89 19.76 10.57
C GLY A 94 -5.74 18.86 11.02
N THR A 95 -5.38 17.83 10.24
CA THR A 95 -4.15 17.04 10.50
C THR A 95 -2.92 17.92 10.28
N ASP A 96 -1.95 17.86 11.20
CA ASP A 96 -0.64 18.47 11.00
C ASP A 96 0.11 17.70 9.90
N THR A 97 0.06 18.22 8.69
CA THR A 97 0.66 17.59 7.52
C THR A 97 2.18 17.67 7.52
N ALA A 98 2.77 18.65 8.21
CA ALA A 98 4.22 18.76 8.33
C ALA A 98 4.77 17.68 9.26
N ALA A 99 4.15 17.50 10.43
CA ALA A 99 4.51 16.42 11.35
C ALA A 99 4.29 15.04 10.73
N LEU A 100 3.18 14.87 10.01
CA LEU A 100 2.88 13.62 9.32
C LEU A 100 3.93 13.30 8.22
N LYS A 101 4.31 14.32 7.43
CA LYS A 101 5.37 14.16 6.43
C LYS A 101 6.69 13.75 7.09
N ALA A 102 7.11 14.45 8.12
CA ALA A 102 8.35 14.14 8.84
C ALA A 102 8.37 12.71 9.41
N ALA A 103 7.22 12.18 9.83
CA ALA A 103 7.09 10.82 10.31
C ALA A 103 7.11 9.77 9.17
N LEU A 104 6.70 10.13 7.96
CA LEU A 104 6.61 9.22 6.82
C LEU A 104 7.87 9.22 5.94
N ASP A 105 8.60 10.33 5.87
CA ASP A 105 9.81 10.42 5.05
C ASP A 105 10.79 9.26 5.31
N PRO A 106 11.13 8.89 6.57
CA PRO A 106 12.01 7.74 6.82
C PRO A 106 11.46 6.40 6.34
N VAL A 107 10.13 6.22 6.37
CA VAL A 107 9.48 4.99 5.89
C VAL A 107 9.58 4.88 4.37
N ILE A 108 9.37 5.99 3.66
CA ILE A 108 9.54 6.04 2.20
C ILE A 108 11.00 5.82 1.80
N ASP A 109 11.94 6.42 2.53
CA ASP A 109 13.37 6.22 2.28
C ASP A 109 13.78 4.76 2.48
N GLU A 110 13.21 4.06 3.48
CA GLU A 110 13.42 2.63 3.72
C GLU A 110 12.87 1.79 2.54
N ASP A 111 11.67 2.10 2.04
CA ASP A 111 11.07 1.41 0.90
C ASP A 111 11.90 1.60 -0.39
N VAL A 112 12.40 2.80 -0.63
CA VAL A 112 13.30 3.10 -1.76
C VAL A 112 14.59 2.31 -1.63
N PHE A 113 15.25 2.38 -0.47
CA PHE A 113 16.46 1.61 -0.18
C PHE A 113 16.26 0.12 -0.40
N ALA A 114 15.19 -0.47 0.15
CA ALA A 114 14.88 -1.89 -0.03
C ALA A 114 14.70 -2.26 -1.51
N SER A 115 14.04 -1.41 -2.28
CA SER A 115 13.84 -1.62 -3.73
C SER A 115 15.17 -1.60 -4.50
N GLU A 116 16.06 -0.65 -4.18
CA GLU A 116 17.38 -0.55 -4.80
C GLU A 116 18.28 -1.74 -4.43
N GLU A 117 18.20 -2.26 -3.19
CA GLU A 117 18.95 -3.45 -2.77
C GLU A 117 18.44 -4.72 -3.48
N ILE A 118 17.13 -4.83 -3.72
CA ILE A 118 16.55 -5.94 -4.50
C ILE A 118 17.08 -5.92 -5.93
N GLU A 119 17.17 -4.75 -6.58
CA GLU A 119 17.75 -4.62 -7.93
C GLU A 119 19.21 -5.10 -7.98
N LYS A 120 20.03 -4.77 -6.98
CA LYS A 120 21.41 -5.28 -6.89
C LYS A 120 21.46 -6.80 -6.79
N ILE A 121 20.52 -7.42 -6.09
CA ILE A 121 20.42 -8.89 -6.00
C ILE A 121 20.02 -9.48 -7.35
N ILE A 122 19.05 -8.87 -8.07
CA ILE A 122 18.63 -9.30 -9.40
C ILE A 122 19.80 -9.25 -10.39
N ASP A 123 20.63 -8.20 -10.30
CA ASP A 123 21.83 -8.05 -11.13
C ASP A 123 22.85 -9.19 -10.93
N LEU A 124 22.96 -9.77 -9.72
CA LEU A 124 23.85 -10.91 -9.49
C LEU A 124 23.46 -12.18 -10.27
N TYR A 125 22.24 -12.23 -10.78
CA TYR A 125 21.71 -13.32 -11.59
C TYR A 125 21.67 -13.01 -13.10
N ASP A 126 22.39 -11.99 -13.55
CA ASP A 126 22.41 -11.56 -14.95
C ASP A 126 21.00 -11.31 -15.54
N GLY A 127 20.10 -10.74 -14.73
CA GLY A 127 18.71 -10.50 -15.10
C GLY A 127 17.80 -11.74 -15.14
N ASN A 128 18.28 -12.89 -14.64
CA ASN A 128 17.52 -14.14 -14.58
C ASN A 128 17.44 -14.66 -13.12
N PRO A 129 16.81 -13.90 -12.20
CA PRO A 129 16.70 -14.28 -10.79
C PRO A 129 15.87 -15.56 -10.61
N PRO A 130 16.06 -16.29 -9.50
CA PRO A 130 15.22 -17.42 -9.17
C PRO A 130 13.75 -17.00 -9.07
N PRO A 131 12.80 -17.94 -9.28
CA PRO A 131 11.38 -17.63 -9.13
C PRO A 131 11.06 -17.06 -7.75
N GLU A 132 10.27 -16.01 -7.70
CA GLU A 132 9.78 -15.44 -6.44
C GLU A 132 8.91 -16.43 -5.67
N LEU A 133 9.14 -16.53 -4.37
CA LEU A 133 8.29 -17.33 -3.48
C LEU A 133 7.07 -16.52 -3.07
N MET A 134 5.92 -16.85 -3.66
CA MET A 134 4.66 -16.19 -3.38
C MET A 134 3.97 -16.81 -2.17
N VAL A 135 3.49 -15.96 -1.27
CA VAL A 135 2.65 -16.35 -0.14
C VAL A 135 1.22 -15.88 -0.33
N LYS A 136 0.31 -16.34 0.53
CA LYS A 136 -1.12 -16.04 0.40
C LYS A 136 -1.44 -14.54 0.37
N SER A 137 -0.65 -13.71 1.05
CA SER A 137 -0.80 -12.25 1.04
C SER A 137 -0.52 -11.63 -0.33
N ASP A 138 0.25 -12.28 -1.21
CA ASP A 138 0.69 -11.75 -2.50
C ASP A 138 -0.34 -11.96 -3.62
N THR A 139 -1.50 -12.53 -3.32
CA THR A 139 -2.54 -12.86 -4.31
C THR A 139 -2.87 -11.69 -5.23
N ASN A 140 -2.96 -10.47 -4.69
CA ASN A 140 -3.25 -9.27 -5.48
C ASN A 140 -2.08 -8.83 -6.36
N ALA A 141 -0.85 -8.97 -5.88
CA ALA A 141 0.35 -8.67 -6.66
C ALA A 141 0.47 -9.63 -7.84
N VAL A 142 0.25 -10.93 -7.61
CA VAL A 142 0.23 -11.95 -8.67
C VAL A 142 -0.83 -11.66 -9.72
N GLU A 143 -2.04 -11.30 -9.30
CA GLU A 143 -3.12 -10.94 -10.23
C GLU A 143 -2.80 -9.67 -11.00
N GLY A 144 -2.25 -8.66 -10.34
CA GLY A 144 -1.80 -7.42 -10.99
C GLY A 144 -0.75 -7.68 -12.08
N ARG A 145 0.25 -8.50 -11.79
CA ARG A 145 1.29 -8.90 -12.78
C ARG A 145 0.68 -9.62 -13.99
N ARG A 146 -0.26 -10.54 -13.77
CA ARG A 146 -0.97 -11.23 -14.87
C ARG A 146 -1.73 -10.25 -15.76
N MET A 147 -2.38 -9.26 -15.16
CA MET A 147 -3.09 -8.22 -15.91
C MET A 147 -2.13 -7.36 -16.73
N ILE A 148 -1.00 -6.93 -16.14
CA ILE A 148 0.02 -6.16 -16.85
C ILE A 148 0.57 -6.98 -18.03
N GLN A 149 0.90 -8.24 -17.80
CA GLN A 149 1.40 -9.11 -18.87
C GLN A 149 0.38 -9.23 -20.01
N ALA A 150 -0.90 -9.43 -19.70
CA ALA A 150 -1.95 -9.47 -20.71
C ALA A 150 -2.10 -8.15 -21.50
N MET A 151 -1.88 -7.01 -20.86
CA MET A 151 -1.86 -5.70 -21.52
C MET A 151 -0.68 -5.58 -22.47
N MET A 152 0.51 -5.97 -22.04
CA MET A 152 1.73 -5.99 -22.88
C MET A 152 1.59 -6.93 -24.10
N ASP A 153 1.04 -8.12 -23.87
CA ASP A 153 0.80 -9.09 -24.94
C ASP A 153 -0.18 -8.55 -26.01
N ALA A 154 -1.21 -7.81 -25.57
CA ALA A 154 -2.17 -7.18 -26.45
C ALA A 154 -1.54 -6.04 -27.30
N GLU A 155 -0.65 -5.24 -26.70
CA GLU A 155 0.09 -4.18 -27.40
C GLU A 155 1.04 -4.78 -28.43
N GLY A 156 1.76 -5.86 -28.08
CA GLY A 156 2.69 -6.54 -29.00
C GLY A 156 2.02 -7.22 -30.19
N GLN A 157 0.72 -7.53 -30.12
CA GLN A 157 -0.05 -8.12 -31.24
C GLN A 157 -0.62 -7.05 -32.19
N GLY A 158 -0.62 -5.78 -31.80
CA GLY A 158 -1.14 -4.66 -32.60
C GLY A 158 -0.09 -3.92 -33.44
N SER A 159 1.17 -4.35 -33.39
CA SER A 159 2.32 -3.80 -34.12
C SER A 159 2.67 -4.72 -35.30
#